data_c36370681b23d40fb8cb0e55c4145fc8
#
_entry.id   c36370681b23d40fb8cb0e55c4145fc8
#
_cell.length_a   1.000
_cell.length_b   1.000
_cell.length_c   1.000
_cell.angle_alpha   90.00
_cell.angle_beta   90.00
_cell.angle_gamma   90.00
#
_symmetry.space_group_name_H-M   'P 1'
#
loop_
_entity.id
_entity.type
_entity.pdbx_description
1 polymer ?
#
loop_
_entity_poly.entity_id
_entity_poly.type
_entity_poly.pdbx_seq_one_letter_code
_entity_poly.pdbx_strand_id
1 'polypeptide(L)'
;HSLVGSEMCIRDSLFTDAEKVVAVMRSDLGKMINKGAMDNGFYIPATGVAGGMRNITNSKRPIKTVADLKGLKMRTPPIDVTIRTFKALGANPQQVAYTETYMALKTKVVDGQENPFSNAVDMKFYEAQKYLSVVNWQVHPDPFYVNPAWYNSLTDDLKAIFDAVSEATMIYSDTIWLNSEVGYLNILKDKLEVNFMDPKDRDGFVTGVKGVWQYYVDQGYFSWDEINKALAIAGK
;
A
#
# COMPACT_ATOMS: atom_id res chain seq x y z
N HIS A 1 4.88 16.60 5.03
CA HIS A 1 5.92 16.28 4.04
C HIS A 1 6.55 14.90 4.28
N SER A 2 7.04 14.59 5.50
CA SER A 2 7.68 13.31 5.78
C SER A 2 6.71 12.13 5.76
N LEU A 3 5.47 12.29 6.22
CA LEU A 3 4.44 11.25 6.14
C LEU A 3 4.08 10.90 4.69
N VAL A 4 3.98 11.90 3.81
CA VAL A 4 3.78 11.70 2.37
C VAL A 4 5.00 11.01 1.76
N GLY A 5 6.22 11.36 2.18
CA GLY A 5 7.45 10.70 1.74
C GLY A 5 7.50 9.22 2.12
N SER A 6 7.13 8.86 3.37
CA SER A 6 7.10 7.47 3.81
C SER A 6 6.06 6.64 3.06
N GLU A 7 4.91 7.22 2.77
CA GLU A 7 3.88 6.57 1.98
C GLU A 7 4.31 6.33 0.54
N MET A 8 5.13 7.20 -0.04
CA MET A 8 5.43 7.18 -1.47
C MET A 8 6.63 6.33 -1.85
N CYS A 9 7.73 6.38 -1.10
CA CYS A 9 8.93 5.59 -1.43
C CYS A 9 8.66 4.08 -1.50
N ILE A 10 7.53 3.62 -0.97
CA ILE A 10 7.26 2.21 -0.74
C ILE A 10 5.97 1.75 -1.45
N ARG A 11 5.15 2.68 -1.95
CA ARG A 11 3.78 2.37 -2.36
C ARG A 11 3.62 1.86 -3.79
N ASP A 12 4.15 2.54 -4.77
CA ASP A 12 3.63 2.35 -6.12
C ASP A 12 4.42 1.33 -6.94
N SER A 13 3.96 0.08 -6.94
CA SER A 13 4.42 -0.99 -7.87
C SER A 13 5.92 -1.30 -7.84
N LEU A 14 6.67 -0.70 -6.89
CA LEU A 14 8.10 -0.94 -6.71
C LEU A 14 8.37 -2.38 -6.24
N PHE A 15 7.48 -2.94 -5.44
CA PHE A 15 7.70 -4.22 -4.76
C PHE A 15 6.73 -5.29 -5.23
N THR A 16 7.21 -6.51 -5.30
CA THR A 16 6.44 -7.69 -5.73
C THR A 16 5.81 -8.44 -4.57
N ASP A 17 6.32 -8.19 -3.35
CA ASP A 17 5.87 -8.83 -2.13
C ASP A 17 6.06 -7.89 -0.92
N ALA A 18 5.31 -8.17 0.14
CA ALA A 18 5.31 -7.37 1.36
C ALA A 18 6.62 -7.49 2.16
N GLU A 19 7.33 -8.62 2.07
CA GLU A 19 8.59 -8.83 2.80
C GLU A 19 9.66 -7.83 2.35
N LYS A 20 9.71 -7.52 1.05
CA LYS A 20 10.63 -6.50 0.51
C LYS A 20 10.32 -5.10 1.02
N VAL A 21 9.05 -4.78 1.18
CA VAL A 21 8.63 -3.50 1.76
C VAL A 21 9.06 -3.42 3.23
N VAL A 22 8.82 -4.47 4.00
CA VAL A 22 9.29 -4.58 5.39
C VAL A 22 10.81 -4.41 5.47
N ALA A 23 11.56 -5.06 4.56
CA ALA A 23 13.01 -4.93 4.51
C ALA A 23 13.46 -3.48 4.26
N VAL A 24 12.80 -2.75 3.36
CA VAL A 24 13.09 -1.32 3.13
C VAL A 24 12.75 -0.48 4.37
N MET A 25 11.59 -0.71 5.00
CA MET A 25 11.17 0.05 6.17
C MET A 25 12.09 -0.15 7.38
N ARG A 26 12.69 -1.32 7.51
CA ARG A 26 13.65 -1.65 8.58
C ARG A 26 15.10 -1.30 8.23
N SER A 27 15.38 -0.90 7.00
CA SER A 27 16.70 -0.43 6.57
C SER A 27 17.02 0.98 7.10
N ASP A 28 18.25 1.43 6.90
CA ASP A 28 18.64 2.80 7.22
C ASP A 28 17.84 3.85 6.43
N LEU A 29 17.38 3.51 5.24
CA LEU A 29 16.45 4.36 4.47
C LEU A 29 15.11 4.52 5.20
N GLY A 30 14.51 3.44 5.69
CA GLY A 30 13.28 3.50 6.48
C GLY A 30 13.45 4.27 7.79
N LYS A 31 14.57 4.07 8.49
CA LYS A 31 14.89 4.84 9.69
C LYS A 31 15.04 6.34 9.41
N MET A 32 15.64 6.70 8.29
CA MET A 32 15.75 8.10 7.86
C MET A 32 14.36 8.71 7.59
N ILE A 33 13.48 7.98 6.92
CA ILE A 33 12.09 8.38 6.68
C ILE A 33 11.36 8.59 8.01
N ASN A 34 11.48 7.64 8.94
CA ASN A 34 10.85 7.71 10.27
C ASN A 34 11.38 8.90 11.08
N LYS A 35 12.69 9.21 10.98
CA LYS A 35 13.27 10.37 11.63
C LYS A 35 12.66 11.68 11.15
N GLY A 36 12.37 11.81 9.85
CA GLY A 36 11.67 12.97 9.30
C GLY A 36 10.26 13.18 9.87
N ALA A 37 9.62 12.14 10.40
CA ALA A 37 8.34 12.27 11.07
C ALA A 37 8.42 13.05 12.39
N MET A 38 9.57 13.02 13.10
CA MET A 38 9.78 13.79 14.32
C MET A 38 9.63 15.30 14.09
N ASP A 39 10.13 15.80 12.97
CA ASP A 39 10.04 17.20 12.59
C ASP A 39 8.60 17.64 12.33
N ASN A 40 7.70 16.67 12.09
CA ASN A 40 6.26 16.85 11.90
C ASN A 40 5.42 16.44 13.12
N GLY A 41 6.04 16.28 14.28
CA GLY A 41 5.35 16.03 15.54
C GLY A 41 4.97 14.57 15.79
N PHE A 42 5.63 13.61 15.12
CA PHE A 42 5.40 12.17 15.31
C PHE A 42 6.70 11.44 15.56
N TYR A 43 6.77 10.62 16.60
CA TYR A 43 7.83 9.64 16.76
C TYR A 43 7.33 8.28 16.27
N ILE A 44 8.14 7.61 15.45
CA ILE A 44 7.83 6.29 14.89
C ILE A 44 8.88 5.29 15.40
N PRO A 45 8.62 4.55 16.48
CA PRO A 45 9.54 3.54 17.00
C PRO A 45 9.65 2.32 16.09
N ALA A 46 8.58 1.97 15.39
CA ALA A 46 8.55 0.82 14.50
C ALA A 46 7.55 1.01 13.36
N THR A 47 7.79 0.32 12.24
CA THR A 47 6.87 0.28 11.10
C THR A 47 6.72 -1.16 10.63
N GLY A 48 5.49 -1.58 10.42
CA GLY A 48 5.11 -2.86 9.82
C GLY A 48 4.31 -2.67 8.52
N VAL A 49 3.48 -3.65 8.19
CA VAL A 49 2.56 -3.60 7.05
C VAL A 49 1.11 -3.82 7.50
N ALA A 50 0.19 -3.04 6.96
CA ALA A 50 -1.25 -3.16 7.23
C ALA A 50 -1.91 -4.04 6.17
N GLY A 51 -2.21 -5.27 6.52
CA GLY A 51 -2.74 -6.26 5.58
C GLY A 51 -1.68 -6.77 4.62
N GLY A 52 -2.11 -7.42 3.57
CA GLY A 52 -1.23 -7.92 2.52
C GLY A 52 -1.05 -6.95 1.35
N MET A 53 -0.58 -7.51 0.24
CA MET A 53 -0.50 -6.78 -1.02
C MET A 53 -1.91 -6.39 -1.50
N ARG A 54 -2.01 -5.19 -2.04
CA ARG A 54 -3.27 -4.65 -2.55
C ARG A 54 -3.53 -5.15 -3.96
N ASN A 55 -4.77 -5.56 -4.19
CA ASN A 55 -5.22 -6.20 -5.40
C ASN A 55 -6.51 -5.52 -5.90
N ILE A 56 -6.89 -5.76 -7.14
CA ILE A 56 -8.00 -5.06 -7.78
C ILE A 56 -9.21 -5.99 -7.88
N THR A 57 -10.36 -5.55 -7.33
CA THR A 57 -11.65 -6.14 -7.68
C THR A 57 -12.44 -5.21 -8.59
N ASN A 58 -13.20 -5.76 -9.53
CA ASN A 58 -14.12 -4.98 -10.36
C ASN A 58 -15.27 -5.83 -10.92
N SER A 59 -16.32 -5.16 -11.42
CA SER A 59 -17.52 -5.81 -11.98
C SER A 59 -17.50 -5.95 -13.51
N LYS A 60 -16.44 -5.50 -14.20
CA LYS A 60 -16.42 -5.36 -15.66
C LYS A 60 -15.60 -6.43 -16.37
N ARG A 61 -14.35 -6.64 -15.99
CA ARG A 61 -13.39 -7.51 -16.69
C ARG A 61 -12.17 -7.87 -15.82
N PRO A 62 -11.52 -9.01 -16.09
CA PRO A 62 -10.21 -9.29 -15.50
C PRO A 62 -9.18 -8.23 -15.90
N ILE A 63 -8.29 -7.88 -14.99
CA ILE A 63 -7.13 -7.01 -15.26
C ILE A 63 -5.91 -7.90 -15.43
N LYS A 64 -5.49 -8.08 -16.67
CA LYS A 64 -4.30 -8.86 -17.03
C LYS A 64 -3.12 -7.97 -17.36
N THR A 65 -3.39 -6.79 -17.90
CA THR A 65 -2.41 -5.77 -18.25
C THR A 65 -2.87 -4.40 -17.79
N VAL A 66 -2.00 -3.39 -17.82
CA VAL A 66 -2.36 -1.99 -17.52
C VAL A 66 -3.48 -1.48 -18.44
N ALA A 67 -3.49 -1.91 -19.71
CA ALA A 67 -4.49 -1.48 -20.68
C ALA A 67 -5.92 -1.84 -20.25
N ASP A 68 -6.09 -2.90 -19.45
CA ASP A 68 -7.40 -3.32 -18.94
C ASP A 68 -7.99 -2.36 -17.89
N LEU A 69 -7.16 -1.49 -17.29
CA LEU A 69 -7.62 -0.43 -16.39
C LEU A 69 -8.28 0.74 -17.11
N LYS A 70 -8.03 0.89 -18.42
CA LYS A 70 -8.47 2.05 -19.18
C LYS A 70 -9.98 2.28 -19.05
N GLY A 71 -10.32 3.47 -18.56
CA GLY A 71 -11.69 3.95 -18.44
C GLY A 71 -12.51 3.35 -17.28
N LEU A 72 -11.97 2.40 -16.51
CA LEU A 72 -12.65 1.89 -15.32
C LEU A 72 -12.80 2.99 -14.27
N LYS A 73 -13.98 3.16 -13.72
CA LYS A 73 -14.24 3.99 -12.56
C LYS A 73 -13.72 3.27 -11.32
N MET A 74 -12.50 3.58 -10.92
CA MET A 74 -11.86 2.93 -9.77
C MET A 74 -12.07 3.76 -8.51
N ARG A 75 -12.67 3.17 -7.49
CA ARG A 75 -12.71 3.80 -6.17
C ARG A 75 -11.27 3.95 -5.65
N THR A 76 -10.94 5.14 -5.21
CA THR A 76 -9.70 5.42 -4.49
C THR A 76 -10.02 6.10 -3.15
N PRO A 77 -9.18 5.91 -2.11
CA PRO A 77 -9.24 6.79 -0.95
C PRO A 77 -8.90 8.24 -1.41
N PRO A 78 -9.22 9.27 -0.60
CA PRO A 78 -8.87 10.65 -0.89
C PRO A 78 -7.36 10.91 -0.63
N ILE A 79 -6.51 10.13 -1.27
CA ILE A 79 -5.04 10.15 -1.15
C ILE A 79 -4.47 10.49 -2.53
N ASP A 80 -3.77 11.62 -2.63
CA ASP A 80 -3.32 12.19 -3.91
C ASP A 80 -2.47 11.20 -4.73
N VAL A 81 -1.54 10.50 -4.09
CA VAL A 81 -0.69 9.53 -4.78
C VAL A 81 -1.50 8.40 -5.41
N THR A 82 -2.49 7.83 -4.71
CA THR A 82 -3.33 6.76 -5.25
C THR A 82 -4.17 7.26 -6.43
N ILE A 83 -4.70 8.47 -6.32
CA ILE A 83 -5.48 9.10 -7.41
C ILE A 83 -4.61 9.29 -8.65
N ARG A 84 -3.40 9.85 -8.49
CA ARG A 84 -2.45 10.07 -9.59
C ARG A 84 -2.02 8.75 -10.23
N THR A 85 -1.76 7.74 -9.41
CA THR A 85 -1.37 6.41 -9.87
C THR A 85 -2.45 5.81 -10.76
N PHE A 86 -3.69 5.71 -10.31
CA PHE A 86 -4.76 5.15 -11.13
C PHE A 86 -5.06 5.98 -12.38
N LYS A 87 -4.93 7.30 -12.30
CA LYS A 87 -5.04 8.18 -13.46
C LYS A 87 -3.92 7.93 -14.48
N ALA A 88 -2.68 7.79 -14.03
CA ALA A 88 -1.53 7.49 -14.88
C ALA A 88 -1.65 6.11 -15.55
N LEU A 89 -2.25 5.14 -14.87
CA LEU A 89 -2.56 3.81 -15.40
C LEU A 89 -3.80 3.79 -16.32
N GLY A 90 -4.41 4.95 -16.61
CA GLY A 90 -5.53 5.09 -17.54
C GLY A 90 -6.92 4.84 -16.96
N ALA A 91 -7.04 4.57 -15.67
CA ALA A 91 -8.33 4.48 -15.00
C ALA A 91 -8.95 5.86 -14.75
N ASN A 92 -10.21 5.86 -14.35
CA ASN A 92 -10.95 7.04 -13.90
C ASN A 92 -11.16 6.96 -12.37
N PRO A 93 -10.23 7.47 -11.55
CA PRO A 93 -10.32 7.39 -10.10
C PRO A 93 -11.48 8.23 -9.55
N GLN A 94 -12.23 7.63 -8.63
CA GLN A 94 -13.35 8.26 -7.92
C GLN A 94 -13.06 8.23 -6.43
N GLN A 95 -13.02 9.40 -5.81
CA GLN A 95 -12.76 9.51 -4.37
C GLN A 95 -14.02 9.15 -3.58
N VAL A 96 -13.94 8.06 -2.84
CA VAL A 96 -15.04 7.59 -1.97
C VAL A 96 -14.46 7.15 -0.64
N ALA A 97 -15.07 7.56 0.47
CA ALA A 97 -14.66 7.14 1.80
C ALA A 97 -14.69 5.61 1.95
N TYR A 98 -13.82 5.06 2.79
CA TYR A 98 -13.71 3.60 2.94
C TYR A 98 -15.05 2.96 3.35
N THR A 99 -15.75 3.56 4.30
CA THR A 99 -17.05 3.10 4.81
C THR A 99 -18.17 3.15 3.77
N GLU A 100 -18.04 3.97 2.74
CA GLU A 100 -19.02 4.12 1.66
C GLU A 100 -18.72 3.22 0.45
N THR A 101 -17.55 2.57 0.44
CA THR A 101 -17.05 1.81 -0.73
C THR A 101 -18.01 0.69 -1.14
N TYR A 102 -18.54 -0.09 -0.19
CA TYR A 102 -19.48 -1.17 -0.49
C TYR A 102 -20.72 -0.67 -1.25
N MET A 103 -21.31 0.40 -0.77
CA MET A 103 -22.50 0.99 -1.41
C MET A 103 -22.17 1.59 -2.79
N ALA A 104 -21.03 2.24 -2.95
CA ALA A 104 -20.58 2.77 -4.24
C ALA A 104 -20.36 1.67 -5.28
N LEU A 105 -19.84 0.50 -4.87
CA LEU A 105 -19.71 -0.69 -5.72
C LEU A 105 -21.07 -1.29 -6.06
N LYS A 106 -21.94 -1.46 -5.07
CA LYS A 106 -23.27 -2.08 -5.22
C LYS A 106 -24.19 -1.26 -6.12
N THR A 107 -24.16 0.05 -6.00
CA THR A 107 -24.94 0.98 -6.83
C THR A 107 -24.27 1.33 -8.16
N LYS A 108 -23.08 0.77 -8.44
CA LYS A 108 -22.30 0.97 -9.68
C LYS A 108 -21.86 2.43 -9.92
N VAL A 109 -21.76 3.21 -8.87
CA VAL A 109 -21.12 4.54 -8.91
C VAL A 109 -19.66 4.37 -9.32
N VAL A 110 -19.02 3.31 -8.83
CA VAL A 110 -17.69 2.86 -9.25
C VAL A 110 -17.74 1.44 -9.79
N ASP A 111 -16.82 1.10 -10.70
CA ASP A 111 -16.74 -0.22 -11.32
C ASP A 111 -15.90 -1.19 -10.48
N GLY A 112 -14.94 -0.66 -9.72
CA GLY A 112 -14.01 -1.46 -8.94
C GLY A 112 -13.32 -0.66 -7.84
N GLN A 113 -12.50 -1.37 -7.08
CA GLN A 113 -11.70 -0.85 -5.99
C GLN A 113 -10.38 -1.64 -5.87
N GLU A 114 -9.46 -1.15 -5.07
CA GLU A 114 -8.20 -1.80 -4.75
C GLU A 114 -7.99 -1.87 -3.23
N ASN A 115 -7.67 -3.02 -2.73
CA ASN A 115 -7.40 -3.30 -1.31
C ASN A 115 -6.71 -4.66 -1.14
N PRO A 116 -6.17 -4.96 0.04
CA PRO A 116 -5.80 -6.31 0.44
C PRO A 116 -7.00 -7.28 0.40
N PHE A 117 -6.71 -8.57 0.35
CA PHE A 117 -7.77 -9.60 0.35
C PHE A 117 -8.62 -9.54 1.61
N SER A 118 -8.02 -9.29 2.77
CA SER A 118 -8.72 -9.12 4.04
C SER A 118 -9.83 -8.07 3.95
N ASN A 119 -9.53 -6.88 3.44
CA ASN A 119 -10.52 -5.82 3.27
C ASN A 119 -11.66 -6.22 2.33
N ALA A 120 -11.34 -6.94 1.23
CA ALA A 120 -12.36 -7.39 0.29
C ALA A 120 -13.31 -8.42 0.91
N VAL A 121 -12.83 -9.24 1.85
CA VAL A 121 -13.64 -10.20 2.61
C VAL A 121 -14.43 -9.49 3.71
N ASP A 122 -13.77 -8.74 4.58
CA ASP A 122 -14.37 -8.14 5.78
C ASP A 122 -15.47 -7.13 5.42
N MET A 123 -15.25 -6.34 4.36
CA MET A 123 -16.23 -5.39 3.85
C MET A 123 -17.19 -6.00 2.81
N LYS A 124 -17.10 -7.30 2.57
CA LYS A 124 -17.95 -8.06 1.64
C LYS A 124 -17.99 -7.47 0.23
N PHE A 125 -16.88 -6.88 -0.24
CA PHE A 125 -16.84 -6.30 -1.59
C PHE A 125 -17.14 -7.33 -2.68
N TYR A 126 -16.85 -8.62 -2.44
CA TYR A 126 -17.17 -9.72 -3.33
C TYR A 126 -18.67 -9.83 -3.67
N GLU A 127 -19.59 -9.33 -2.82
CA GLU A 127 -21.03 -9.36 -3.13
C GLU A 127 -21.42 -8.36 -4.25
N ALA A 128 -20.59 -7.35 -4.49
CA ALA A 128 -20.82 -6.30 -5.50
C ALA A 128 -19.83 -6.35 -6.66
N GLN A 129 -18.90 -7.30 -6.65
CA GLN A 129 -17.83 -7.43 -7.64
C GLN A 129 -17.91 -8.80 -8.33
N LYS A 130 -17.27 -8.93 -9.50
CA LYS A 130 -17.25 -10.19 -10.26
C LYS A 130 -15.83 -10.74 -10.40
N TYR A 131 -14.85 -9.88 -10.59
CA TYR A 131 -13.47 -10.25 -10.88
C TYR A 131 -12.53 -9.81 -9.75
N LEU A 132 -11.60 -10.69 -9.40
CA LEU A 132 -10.42 -10.36 -8.59
C LEU A 132 -9.18 -10.56 -9.46
N SER A 133 -8.43 -9.50 -9.66
CA SER A 133 -7.14 -9.56 -10.34
C SER A 133 -6.02 -9.39 -9.33
N VAL A 134 -5.23 -10.45 -9.16
CA VAL A 134 -4.07 -10.47 -8.26
C VAL A 134 -2.91 -9.79 -8.98
N VAL A 135 -2.75 -8.51 -8.70
CA VAL A 135 -1.75 -7.64 -9.33
C VAL A 135 -0.62 -7.26 -8.37
N ASN A 136 -0.86 -7.38 -7.07
CA ASN A 136 0.10 -7.05 -6.01
C ASN A 136 0.77 -5.69 -6.26
N TRP A 137 -0.03 -4.66 -6.53
CA TRP A 137 0.51 -3.38 -7.00
C TRP A 137 1.12 -2.53 -5.88
N GLN A 138 0.71 -2.77 -4.64
CA GLN A 138 1.10 -1.95 -3.49
C GLN A 138 0.94 -2.74 -2.18
N VAL A 139 1.69 -2.36 -1.16
CA VAL A 139 1.40 -2.67 0.25
C VAL A 139 1.36 -1.36 1.05
N HIS A 140 0.57 -1.31 2.09
CA HIS A 140 0.54 -0.17 3.01
C HIS A 140 1.57 -0.37 4.12
N PRO A 141 2.55 0.54 4.27
CA PRO A 141 3.30 0.60 5.52
C PRO A 141 2.35 1.05 6.64
N ASP A 142 2.51 0.45 7.80
CA ASP A 142 1.74 0.75 9.00
C ASP A 142 2.68 1.21 10.12
N PRO A 143 3.00 2.51 10.17
CA PRO A 143 3.86 3.05 11.21
C PRO A 143 3.12 3.17 12.54
N PHE A 144 3.78 2.79 13.61
CA PHE A 144 3.32 3.01 14.97
C PHE A 144 3.69 4.43 15.42
N TYR A 145 2.70 5.27 15.66
CA TYR A 145 2.90 6.67 16.00
C TYR A 145 2.76 6.92 17.50
N VAL A 146 3.68 7.69 18.06
CA VAL A 146 3.55 8.20 19.43
C VAL A 146 3.83 9.70 19.48
N ASN A 147 3.30 10.35 20.51
CA ASN A 147 3.57 11.77 20.77
C ASN A 147 5.03 11.94 21.21
N PRO A 148 5.86 12.75 20.49
CA PRO A 148 7.26 12.95 20.84
C PRO A 148 7.47 13.52 22.25
N ALA A 149 6.58 14.41 22.72
CA ALA A 149 6.70 14.97 24.06
C ALA A 149 6.52 13.90 25.15
N TRP A 150 5.58 12.97 24.93
CA TRP A 150 5.42 11.83 25.83
C TRP A 150 6.64 10.90 25.75
N TYR A 151 7.10 10.53 24.57
CA TYR A 151 8.28 9.67 24.41
C TYR A 151 9.52 10.30 25.06
N ASN A 152 9.74 11.60 24.87
CA ASN A 152 10.87 12.31 25.45
C ASN A 152 10.79 12.43 26.97
N SER A 153 9.61 12.29 27.58
CA SER A 153 9.44 12.29 29.05
C SER A 153 9.85 10.96 29.70
N LEU A 154 10.05 9.89 28.91
CA LEU A 154 10.52 8.60 29.40
C LEU A 154 12.01 8.67 29.77
N THR A 155 12.41 7.85 30.74
CA THR A 155 13.83 7.59 31.03
C THR A 155 14.46 6.80 29.90
N ASP A 156 15.79 6.81 29.77
CA ASP A 156 16.48 6.17 28.65
C ASP A 156 16.29 4.65 28.63
N ASP A 157 16.20 4.00 29.77
CA ASP A 157 15.88 2.60 29.91
C ASP A 157 14.43 2.29 29.45
N LEU A 158 13.46 3.14 29.78
CA LEU A 158 12.09 2.99 29.33
C LEU A 158 11.94 3.23 27.81
N LYS A 159 12.68 4.19 27.25
CA LYS A 159 12.75 4.39 25.79
C LYS A 159 13.28 3.14 25.10
N ALA A 160 14.38 2.57 25.58
CA ALA A 160 14.96 1.38 25.00
C ALA A 160 14.00 0.17 25.05
N ILE A 161 13.30 -0.01 26.17
CA ILE A 161 12.28 -1.07 26.30
C ILE A 161 11.13 -0.81 25.35
N PHE A 162 10.62 0.42 25.30
CA PHE A 162 9.50 0.80 24.43
C PHE A 162 9.80 0.56 22.95
N ASP A 163 10.99 0.98 22.48
CA ASP A 163 11.41 0.79 21.10
C ASP A 163 11.56 -0.70 20.75
N ALA A 164 12.18 -1.49 21.64
CA ALA A 164 12.33 -2.93 21.43
C ALA A 164 10.98 -3.67 21.40
N VAL A 165 10.05 -3.32 22.30
CA VAL A 165 8.72 -3.92 22.33
C VAL A 165 7.91 -3.49 21.12
N SER A 166 8.02 -2.23 20.69
CA SER A 166 7.34 -1.75 19.48
C SER A 166 7.80 -2.51 18.24
N GLU A 167 9.11 -2.70 18.06
CA GLU A 167 9.65 -3.47 16.93
C GLU A 167 9.18 -4.94 16.99
N ALA A 168 9.28 -5.59 18.15
CA ALA A 168 8.81 -6.97 18.33
C ALA A 168 7.30 -7.12 18.03
N THR A 169 6.50 -6.14 18.42
CA THR A 169 5.06 -6.13 18.17
C THR A 169 4.76 -6.02 16.68
N MET A 170 5.49 -5.15 15.95
CA MET A 170 5.31 -5.00 14.50
C MET A 170 5.77 -6.24 13.74
N ILE A 171 6.86 -6.89 14.15
CA ILE A 171 7.29 -8.18 13.58
C ILE A 171 6.19 -9.25 13.76
N TYR A 172 5.60 -9.32 14.94
CA TYR A 172 4.51 -10.25 15.21
C TYR A 172 3.26 -9.95 14.38
N SER A 173 2.89 -8.68 14.28
CA SER A 173 1.77 -8.20 13.43
C SER A 173 1.98 -8.57 11.96
N ASP A 174 3.17 -8.28 11.40
CA ASP A 174 3.51 -8.63 10.02
C ASP A 174 3.35 -10.14 9.77
N THR A 175 3.81 -10.96 10.71
CA THR A 175 3.70 -12.43 10.62
C THR A 175 2.24 -12.87 10.56
N ILE A 176 1.36 -12.29 11.37
CA ILE A 176 -0.07 -12.60 11.35
C ILE A 176 -0.68 -12.20 10.01
N TRP A 177 -0.43 -10.98 9.54
CA TRP A 177 -0.99 -10.48 8.28
C TRP A 177 -0.54 -11.32 7.09
N LEU A 178 0.75 -11.59 6.94
CA LEU A 178 1.30 -12.36 5.82
C LEU A 178 0.75 -13.80 5.81
N ASN A 179 0.62 -14.43 6.97
CA ASN A 179 0.08 -15.78 7.07
C ASN A 179 -1.44 -15.84 6.79
N SER A 180 -2.19 -14.77 7.04
CA SER A 180 -3.63 -14.74 6.81
C SER A 180 -4.03 -14.59 5.33
N GLU A 181 -3.16 -14.06 4.48
CA GLU A 181 -3.44 -13.74 3.06
C GLU A 181 -3.92 -14.95 2.26
N VAL A 182 -3.33 -16.13 2.48
CA VAL A 182 -3.73 -17.38 1.78
C VAL A 182 -5.17 -17.76 2.13
N GLY A 183 -5.56 -17.61 3.40
CA GLY A 183 -6.92 -17.88 3.85
C GLY A 183 -7.95 -16.94 3.20
N TYR A 184 -7.67 -15.65 3.19
CA TYR A 184 -8.53 -14.66 2.56
C TYR A 184 -8.64 -14.85 1.03
N LEU A 185 -7.54 -15.16 0.36
CA LEU A 185 -7.55 -15.45 -1.07
C LEU A 185 -8.42 -16.68 -1.39
N ASN A 186 -8.38 -17.73 -0.58
CA ASN A 186 -9.21 -18.91 -0.78
C ASN A 186 -10.71 -18.59 -0.65
N ILE A 187 -11.09 -17.78 0.35
CA ILE A 187 -12.47 -17.29 0.46
C ILE A 187 -12.90 -16.54 -0.80
N LEU A 188 -12.05 -15.67 -1.34
CA LEU A 188 -12.37 -14.89 -2.54
C LEU A 188 -12.42 -15.74 -3.81
N LYS A 189 -11.61 -16.80 -3.92
CA LYS A 189 -11.67 -17.76 -5.06
C LYS A 189 -13.03 -18.46 -5.17
N ASP A 190 -13.71 -18.68 -4.05
CA ASP A 190 -15.04 -19.27 -4.03
C ASP A 190 -16.16 -18.28 -4.43
N LYS A 191 -15.85 -16.98 -4.45
CA LYS A 191 -16.83 -15.91 -4.66
C LYS A 191 -16.63 -15.14 -5.96
N LEU A 192 -15.40 -15.07 -6.48
CA LEU A 192 -15.00 -14.24 -7.59
C LEU A 192 -14.28 -15.04 -8.67
N GLU A 193 -14.36 -14.57 -9.91
CA GLU A 193 -13.47 -15.02 -10.97
C GLU A 193 -12.09 -14.43 -10.74
N VAL A 194 -11.12 -15.28 -10.37
CA VAL A 194 -9.77 -14.85 -9.99
C VAL A 194 -8.79 -15.04 -11.14
N ASN A 195 -8.02 -14.01 -11.46
CA ASN A 195 -6.85 -14.11 -12.33
C ASN A 195 -5.60 -13.57 -11.66
N PHE A 196 -4.47 -14.15 -12.02
CA PHE A 196 -3.14 -13.69 -11.60
C PHE A 196 -2.50 -12.96 -12.77
N MET A 197 -1.91 -11.80 -12.50
CA MET A 197 -1.16 -11.07 -13.51
C MET A 197 0.17 -11.79 -13.79
N ASP A 198 0.50 -11.95 -15.07
CA ASP A 198 1.81 -12.48 -15.46
C ASP A 198 2.91 -11.48 -15.01
N PRO A 199 4.01 -11.96 -14.40
CA PRO A 199 5.09 -11.08 -13.98
C PRO A 199 5.62 -10.15 -15.09
N LYS A 200 5.66 -10.60 -16.35
CA LYS A 200 6.08 -9.79 -17.50
C LYS A 200 5.14 -8.61 -17.80
N ASP A 201 3.84 -8.75 -17.49
CA ASP A 201 2.85 -7.69 -17.73
C ASP A 201 2.86 -6.66 -16.58
N ARG A 202 3.48 -7.00 -15.45
CA ARG A 202 3.65 -6.11 -14.31
C ARG A 202 4.57 -4.92 -14.61
N ASP A 203 5.54 -5.07 -15.50
CA ASP A 203 6.45 -3.97 -15.89
C ASP A 203 5.68 -2.77 -16.46
N GLY A 204 4.50 -3.01 -17.03
CA GLY A 204 3.58 -1.98 -17.47
C GLY A 204 3.09 -1.08 -16.32
N PHE A 205 2.83 -1.65 -15.13
CA PHE A 205 2.46 -0.87 -13.95
C PHE A 205 3.62 0.00 -13.47
N VAL A 206 4.81 -0.58 -13.33
CA VAL A 206 6.03 0.15 -12.93
C VAL A 206 6.32 1.30 -13.91
N THR A 207 6.27 1.02 -15.21
CA THR A 207 6.52 2.03 -16.25
C THR A 207 5.43 3.11 -16.23
N GLY A 208 4.17 2.72 -16.07
CA GLY A 208 3.03 3.64 -16.07
C GLY A 208 3.06 4.65 -14.92
N VAL A 209 3.69 4.31 -13.79
CA VAL A 209 3.73 5.20 -12.61
C VAL A 209 5.00 6.04 -12.47
N LYS A 210 6.01 5.85 -13.33
CA LYS A 210 7.27 6.64 -13.27
C LYS A 210 7.05 8.16 -13.31
N GLY A 211 6.05 8.62 -14.07
CA GLY A 211 5.66 10.03 -14.11
C GLY A 211 5.09 10.53 -12.78
N VAL A 212 4.46 9.65 -11.99
CA VAL A 212 3.98 9.98 -10.65
C VAL A 212 5.17 10.13 -9.71
N TRP A 213 6.17 9.24 -9.78
CA TRP A 213 7.40 9.37 -8.98
C TRP A 213 8.14 10.67 -9.32
N GLN A 214 8.31 10.97 -10.63
CA GLN A 214 8.95 12.22 -11.05
C GLN A 214 8.23 13.44 -10.47
N TYR A 215 6.89 13.47 -10.51
CA TYR A 215 6.12 14.56 -9.93
C TYR A 215 6.50 14.83 -8.47
N TYR A 216 6.60 13.78 -7.65
CA TYR A 216 6.92 13.96 -6.24
C TYR A 216 8.40 14.23 -5.97
N VAL A 217 9.31 13.76 -6.83
CA VAL A 217 10.71 14.18 -6.82
C VAL A 217 10.80 15.68 -7.10
N ASP A 218 10.08 16.17 -8.10
CA ASP A 218 10.04 17.61 -8.45
C ASP A 218 9.44 18.47 -7.33
N GLN A 219 8.55 17.89 -6.52
CA GLN A 219 8.00 18.56 -5.34
C GLN A 219 8.92 18.48 -4.12
N GLY A 220 10.06 17.80 -4.19
CA GLY A 220 11.02 17.68 -3.11
C GLY A 220 10.63 16.74 -1.97
N TYR A 221 9.68 15.83 -2.19
CA TYR A 221 9.28 14.85 -1.16
C TYR A 221 10.32 13.76 -0.96
N PHE A 222 11.04 13.38 -2.01
CA PHE A 222 12.14 12.43 -2.03
C PHE A 222 12.98 12.64 -3.30
N SER A 223 14.08 11.90 -3.39
CA SER A 223 15.02 11.96 -4.52
C SER A 223 15.03 10.64 -5.30
N TRP A 224 15.52 10.68 -6.54
CA TRP A 224 15.79 9.46 -7.30
C TRP A 224 16.83 8.55 -6.63
N ASP A 225 17.76 9.11 -5.86
CA ASP A 225 18.74 8.33 -5.09
C ASP A 225 18.05 7.46 -4.04
N GLU A 226 17.06 8.00 -3.31
CA GLU A 226 16.26 7.25 -2.34
C GLU A 226 15.40 6.18 -3.00
N ILE A 227 14.79 6.48 -4.15
CA ILE A 227 14.04 5.48 -4.93
C ILE A 227 14.96 4.34 -5.36
N ASN A 228 16.15 4.66 -5.91
CA ASN A 228 17.10 3.65 -6.36
C ASN A 228 17.64 2.81 -5.20
N LYS A 229 17.88 3.40 -4.02
CA LYS A 229 18.22 2.65 -2.81
C LYS A 229 17.12 1.68 -2.40
N ALA A 230 15.86 2.13 -2.41
CA ALA A 230 14.72 1.26 -2.13
C ALA A 230 14.63 0.10 -3.13
N LEU A 231 14.82 0.37 -4.42
CA LEU A 231 14.85 -0.66 -5.48
C LEU A 231 15.99 -1.65 -5.24
N ALA A 232 17.19 -1.19 -4.91
CA ALA A 232 18.34 -2.05 -4.65
C ALA A 232 18.10 -2.98 -3.44
N ILE A 233 17.50 -2.47 -2.35
CA ILE A 233 17.10 -3.30 -1.19
C ILE A 233 16.06 -4.35 -1.60
N ALA A 234 15.16 -4.01 -2.53
CA ALA A 234 14.14 -4.91 -3.07
C ALA A 234 14.70 -5.95 -4.08
N GLY A 235 15.98 -5.89 -4.41
CA GLY A 235 16.61 -6.80 -5.37
C GLY A 235 16.26 -6.48 -6.84
N LYS A 236 16.09 -5.20 -7.15
CA LYS A 236 15.79 -4.70 -8.52
C LYS A 236 16.89 -3.77 -9.01
#